data_f0bf13e6b58710ff5e10ea8306cf0306
#
_entry.id   f0bf13e6b58710ff5e10ea8306cf0306
#
_cell.length_a   1.000
_cell.length_b   1.000
_cell.length_c   1.000
_cell.angle_alpha   90.00
_cell.angle_beta   90.00
_cell.angle_gamma   90.00
#
_symmetry.space_group_name_H-M   'P 1'
#
loop_
_entity.id
_entity.type
_entity.pdbx_description
1 polymer ?
#
loop_
_entity_poly.entity_id
_entity_poly.type
_entity_poly.pdbx_seq_one_letter_code
_entity_poly.pdbx_strand_id
1 'polypeptide(L)'
;MSKSEGEKSPSRMIDQRIAELGDWRGEMLSRIRALIRRAEPEVVEEWKWRGVPVWYRHGMICTGETYRNVVKMTFAKGAALEDLSRLFNSSLDGNTRRAIDFHEDDGIDEEALMALIREAVARNLS
;
A
#
# COMPACT_ATOMS: atom_id res chain seq x y z
N MET A 1 -25.52 9.94 -15.03
CA MET A 1 -24.89 10.27 -15.01
C MET A 1 -23.92 10.31 -14.92
N SER A 2 -23.72 10.60 -15.21
CA SER A 2 -22.69 10.25 -14.83
C SER A 2 -21.72 11.17 -14.59
N LYS A 3 -21.67 11.54 -13.50
CA LYS A 3 -20.61 12.36 -13.09
C LYS A 3 -19.28 11.74 -13.44
N SER A 4 -19.29 10.52 -13.74
CA SER A 4 -18.04 9.81 -13.97
C SER A 4 -17.32 10.27 -15.22
N GLU A 5 -17.95 11.05 -16.06
CA GLU A 5 -17.29 11.52 -17.24
C GLU A 5 -16.03 12.32 -16.92
N GLY A 6 -16.10 13.22 -15.97
CA GLY A 6 -14.98 14.04 -15.61
C GLY A 6 -14.34 13.66 -14.29
N GLU A 7 -14.82 12.59 -13.69
CA GLU A 7 -14.33 12.20 -12.38
C GLU A 7 -13.96 10.73 -12.40
N LYS A 8 -12.82 10.43 -11.84
CA LYS A 8 -12.38 9.05 -11.72
C LYS A 8 -12.41 8.64 -10.27
N SER A 9 -12.85 7.40 -10.02
CA SER A 9 -12.79 6.86 -8.67
C SER A 9 -11.32 6.72 -8.24
N PRO A 10 -11.05 6.66 -6.95
CA PRO A 10 -9.69 6.42 -6.49
C PRO A 10 -9.11 5.14 -7.09
N SER A 11 -9.89 4.08 -7.21
CA SER A 11 -9.40 2.84 -7.79
C SER A 11 -8.97 3.02 -9.23
N ARG A 12 -9.70 3.81 -10.01
CA ARG A 12 -9.33 4.09 -11.39
C ARG A 12 -8.08 4.96 -11.47
N MET A 13 -7.92 5.89 -10.55
CA MET A 13 -6.72 6.70 -10.48
C MET A 13 -5.50 5.83 -10.21
N ILE A 14 -5.65 4.83 -9.34
CA ILE A 14 -4.58 3.89 -9.06
C ILE A 14 -4.29 3.03 -10.29
N ASP A 15 -5.34 2.56 -10.98
CA ASP A 15 -5.16 1.82 -12.24
C ASP A 15 -4.34 2.63 -13.23
N GLN A 16 -4.68 3.91 -13.36
CA GLN A 16 -3.98 4.79 -14.29
C GLN A 16 -2.53 4.99 -13.88
N ARG A 17 -2.28 5.16 -12.59
CA ARG A 17 -0.91 5.33 -12.10
C ARG A 17 -0.06 4.12 -12.43
N ILE A 18 -0.60 2.93 -12.19
CA ILE A 18 0.11 1.69 -12.49
C ILE A 18 0.46 1.64 -13.99
N ALA A 19 -0.51 1.97 -14.84
CA ALA A 19 -0.28 1.95 -16.29
C ALA A 19 0.75 2.98 -16.71
N GLU A 20 0.72 4.16 -16.12
CA GLU A 20 1.65 5.23 -16.48
C GLU A 20 3.08 4.94 -16.09
N LEU A 21 3.29 4.18 -15.01
CA LEU A 21 4.64 3.83 -14.61
C LEU A 21 5.32 2.97 -15.65
N GLY A 22 4.59 2.03 -16.26
CA GLY A 22 5.04 1.31 -17.44
C GLY A 22 6.30 0.47 -17.28
N ASP A 23 6.74 0.24 -16.05
CA ASP A 23 7.95 -0.52 -15.80
C ASP A 23 7.74 -1.38 -14.54
N TRP A 24 8.86 -1.90 -13.99
CA TRP A 24 8.79 -2.79 -12.83
C TRP A 24 8.04 -2.16 -11.65
N ARG A 25 8.05 -0.83 -11.53
CA ARG A 25 7.36 -0.18 -10.41
C ARG A 25 5.86 -0.34 -10.53
N GLY A 26 5.35 -0.26 -11.75
CA GLY A 26 3.92 -0.51 -11.98
C GLY A 26 3.54 -1.93 -11.62
N GLU A 27 4.36 -2.90 -12.03
CA GLU A 27 4.09 -4.30 -11.72
C GLU A 27 4.16 -4.54 -10.22
N MET A 28 5.15 -3.96 -9.55
CA MET A 28 5.31 -4.11 -8.10
C MET A 28 4.11 -3.52 -7.36
N LEU A 29 3.71 -2.30 -7.73
CA LEU A 29 2.57 -1.65 -7.12
C LEU A 29 1.28 -2.46 -7.34
N SER A 30 1.13 -3.01 -8.54
CA SER A 30 -0.02 -3.85 -8.87
C SER A 30 -0.07 -5.10 -7.99
N ARG A 31 1.08 -5.73 -7.76
CA ARG A 31 1.15 -6.91 -6.89
C ARG A 31 0.82 -6.57 -5.45
N ILE A 32 1.38 -5.47 -4.95
CA ILE A 32 1.09 -5.02 -3.59
C ILE A 32 -0.41 -4.77 -3.44
N ARG A 33 -1.01 -4.09 -4.41
CA ARG A 33 -2.45 -3.81 -4.40
C ARG A 33 -3.27 -5.09 -4.35
N ALA A 34 -2.89 -6.07 -5.15
CA ALA A 34 -3.61 -7.34 -5.19
C ALA A 34 -3.53 -8.05 -3.84
N LEU A 35 -2.37 -8.00 -3.19
CA LEU A 35 -2.19 -8.64 -1.88
C LEU A 35 -3.00 -7.93 -0.81
N ILE A 36 -3.06 -6.59 -0.86
CA ILE A 36 -3.89 -5.83 0.07
C ILE A 36 -5.36 -6.26 -0.08
N ARG A 37 -5.83 -6.35 -1.31
CA ARG A 37 -7.22 -6.75 -1.57
C ARG A 37 -7.50 -8.19 -1.14
N ARG A 38 -6.53 -9.06 -1.28
CA ARG A 38 -6.69 -10.45 -0.84
C ARG A 38 -6.70 -10.55 0.68
N ALA A 39 -5.82 -9.79 1.34
CA ALA A 39 -5.73 -9.82 2.79
C ALA A 39 -6.97 -9.20 3.43
N GLU A 40 -7.53 -8.18 2.78
CA GLU A 40 -8.68 -7.45 3.30
C GLU A 40 -9.62 -7.13 2.14
N PRO A 41 -10.57 -8.04 1.81
CA PRO A 41 -11.46 -7.83 0.66
C PRO A 41 -12.33 -6.59 0.76
N GLU A 42 -12.56 -6.07 1.96
CA GLU A 42 -13.40 -4.87 2.14
C GLU A 42 -12.57 -3.60 2.25
N VAL A 43 -11.31 -3.66 1.84
CA VAL A 43 -10.44 -2.49 1.88
C VAL A 43 -10.99 -1.39 0.98
N VAL A 44 -10.82 -0.14 1.42
CA VAL A 44 -11.22 1.03 0.65
C VAL A 44 -9.96 1.68 0.09
N GLU A 45 -9.99 1.97 -1.19
CA GLU A 45 -8.88 2.64 -1.86
C GLU A 45 -9.16 4.13 -1.97
N GLU A 46 -8.15 4.93 -1.68
CA GLU A 46 -8.21 6.39 -1.79
C GLU A 46 -7.04 6.89 -2.62
N TRP A 47 -7.17 8.13 -3.09
CA TRP A 47 -6.14 8.80 -3.89
C TRP A 47 -5.93 10.15 -3.25
N LYS A 48 -4.75 10.36 -2.67
CA LYS A 48 -4.52 11.56 -1.86
C LYS A 48 -3.23 12.26 -2.23
N TRP A 49 -3.10 13.46 -1.75
CA TRP A 49 -1.86 14.25 -1.85
C TRP A 49 -1.29 14.29 -3.26
N ARG A 50 -2.18 14.47 -4.26
CA ARG A 50 -1.79 14.62 -5.65
C ARG A 50 -1.09 13.40 -6.23
N GLY A 51 -1.53 12.22 -5.84
CA GLY A 51 -1.04 11.07 -6.56
C GLY A 51 -0.56 9.91 -5.71
N VAL A 52 -1.05 9.81 -4.48
CA VAL A 52 -0.64 8.71 -3.61
C VAL A 52 -1.81 7.76 -3.38
N PRO A 53 -1.66 6.49 -3.79
CA PRO A 53 -2.64 5.46 -3.42
C PRO A 53 -2.60 5.22 -1.92
N VAL A 54 -3.77 5.17 -1.30
CA VAL A 54 -3.89 4.94 0.13
C VAL A 54 -4.98 3.91 0.36
N TRP A 55 -4.76 3.03 1.33
CA TRP A 55 -5.71 1.96 1.63
C TRP A 55 -6.19 2.09 3.06
N TYR A 56 -7.51 1.93 3.23
CA TYR A 56 -8.20 2.10 4.51
C TYR A 56 -9.05 0.89 4.85
N ARG A 57 -9.07 0.55 6.11
CA ARG A 57 -10.08 -0.33 6.69
C ARG A 57 -10.10 -0.05 8.18
N HIS A 58 -11.17 0.57 8.65
CA HIS A 58 -11.30 1.03 10.05
C HIS A 58 -10.23 2.05 10.41
N GLY A 59 -9.75 2.77 9.41
CA GLY A 59 -8.66 3.72 9.53
C GLY A 59 -7.62 3.43 8.47
N MET A 60 -6.63 4.29 8.39
CA MET A 60 -5.59 4.11 7.37
C MET A 60 -4.76 2.88 7.67
N ILE A 61 -4.55 2.06 6.64
CA ILE A 61 -3.65 0.92 6.71
C ILE A 61 -2.27 1.34 6.24
N CYS A 62 -2.17 1.74 4.98
CA CYS A 62 -0.88 2.02 4.37
C CYS A 62 -1.05 2.89 3.13
N THR A 63 0.09 3.39 2.64
CA THR A 63 0.18 4.12 1.37
C THR A 63 1.12 3.36 0.45
N GLY A 64 1.00 3.64 -0.86
CA GLY A 64 1.93 3.08 -1.85
C GLY A 64 2.53 4.21 -2.68
N GLU A 65 3.78 4.51 -2.43
CA GLU A 65 4.47 5.58 -3.14
C GLU A 65 5.50 4.99 -4.08
N THR A 66 5.71 5.65 -5.22
CA THR A 66 6.69 5.20 -6.19
C THR A 66 7.72 6.30 -6.40
N TYR A 67 8.97 5.92 -6.28
CA TYR A 67 10.10 6.79 -6.51
C TYR A 67 10.93 6.20 -7.66
N ARG A 68 12.02 6.86 -7.98
CA ARG A 68 12.80 6.44 -9.14
C ARG A 68 13.27 4.98 -9.08
N ASN A 69 13.76 4.58 -7.92
CA ASN A 69 14.35 3.25 -7.77
C ASN A 69 13.69 2.40 -6.70
N VAL A 70 12.51 2.80 -6.23
CA VAL A 70 11.88 2.08 -5.14
C VAL A 70 10.38 2.28 -5.16
N VAL A 71 9.65 1.23 -4.78
CA VAL A 71 8.23 1.33 -4.44
C VAL A 71 8.16 1.21 -2.92
N LYS A 72 7.60 2.22 -2.28
CA LYS A 72 7.58 2.31 -0.82
C LYS A 72 6.16 2.10 -0.31
N MET A 73 6.00 1.13 0.58
CA MET A 73 4.73 0.86 1.25
C MET A 73 4.87 1.29 2.70
N THR A 74 4.17 2.36 3.08
CA THR A 74 4.28 2.91 4.42
C THR A 74 3.05 2.56 5.23
N PHE A 75 3.23 1.90 6.36
CA PHE A 75 2.15 1.54 7.27
C PHE A 75 1.96 2.65 8.29
N ALA A 76 0.72 3.17 8.36
CA ALA A 76 0.41 4.33 9.18
C ALA A 76 0.73 4.11 10.66
N LYS A 77 0.51 2.90 11.14
CA LYS A 77 0.77 2.56 12.55
C LYS A 77 1.86 1.50 12.66
N GLY A 78 2.80 1.53 11.72
CA GLY A 78 3.81 0.48 11.63
C GLY A 78 4.60 0.25 12.90
N ALA A 79 4.90 1.31 13.64
CA ALA A 79 5.68 1.17 14.87
C ALA A 79 4.95 0.36 15.94
N ALA A 80 3.62 0.24 15.83
CA ALA A 80 2.82 -0.51 16.78
C ALA A 80 2.59 -1.96 16.37
N LEU A 81 3.06 -2.35 15.17
CA LEU A 81 2.86 -3.70 14.67
C LEU A 81 4.04 -4.58 15.07
N GLU A 82 3.76 -5.87 15.29
CA GLU A 82 4.80 -6.80 15.69
C GLU A 82 5.76 -7.12 14.55
N ASP A 83 5.23 -7.18 13.32
CA ASP A 83 6.04 -7.49 12.14
C ASP A 83 6.92 -8.70 12.38
N LEU A 84 6.28 -9.82 12.66
CA LEU A 84 7.00 -11.05 13.03
C LEU A 84 7.99 -11.50 11.97
N SER A 85 7.71 -11.23 10.71
CA SER A 85 8.58 -11.64 9.61
C SER A 85 9.63 -10.57 9.26
N ARG A 86 9.66 -9.48 10.03
CA ARG A 86 10.65 -8.41 9.88
C ARG A 86 10.67 -7.83 8.47
N LEU A 87 9.48 -7.48 7.98
CA LEU A 87 9.36 -6.91 6.65
C LEU A 87 9.77 -5.45 6.58
N PHE A 88 9.57 -4.68 7.67
CA PHE A 88 9.94 -3.27 7.65
C PHE A 88 11.44 -3.10 7.48
N ASN A 89 11.82 -2.32 6.49
CA ASN A 89 13.24 -2.07 6.20
C ASN A 89 13.51 -0.60 5.95
N SER A 90 12.54 0.27 6.21
CA SER A 90 12.67 1.70 5.98
C SER A 90 11.87 2.44 7.03
N SER A 91 12.24 3.69 7.29
CA SER A 91 11.57 4.54 8.28
C SER A 91 11.56 3.89 9.66
N LEU A 92 12.64 3.19 10.01
CA LEU A 92 12.67 2.40 11.25
C LEU A 92 12.77 3.27 12.50
N ASP A 93 13.13 4.54 12.35
CA ASP A 93 13.20 5.46 13.49
C ASP A 93 11.89 6.20 13.72
N GLY A 94 10.88 5.96 12.90
CA GLY A 94 9.61 6.62 13.07
C GLY A 94 8.90 6.20 14.34
N ASN A 95 8.27 7.14 15.01
CA ASN A 95 7.51 6.83 16.21
C ASN A 95 6.17 6.19 15.90
N THR A 96 5.66 6.39 14.71
CA THR A 96 4.34 5.89 14.31
C THR A 96 4.42 5.06 13.05
N ARG A 97 5.07 5.57 12.02
CA ARG A 97 5.09 4.92 10.71
C ARG A 97 6.32 4.06 10.53
N ARG A 98 6.15 2.98 9.78
CA ARG A 98 7.25 2.13 9.32
C ARG A 98 6.98 1.77 7.88
N ALA A 99 8.01 1.49 7.12
CA ALA A 99 7.84 1.27 5.70
C ALA A 99 8.61 0.06 5.19
N ILE A 100 8.16 -0.46 4.06
CA ILE A 100 8.87 -1.48 3.30
C ILE A 100 9.26 -0.84 1.98
N ASP A 101 10.53 -0.84 1.67
CA ASP A 101 11.04 -0.41 0.37
C ASP A 101 11.23 -1.66 -0.49
N PHE A 102 10.59 -1.66 -1.66
CA PHE A 102 10.72 -2.75 -2.63
C PHE A 102 11.56 -2.24 -3.80
N HIS A 103 12.58 -2.98 -4.16
CA HIS A 103 13.45 -2.66 -5.28
C HIS A 103 13.16 -3.61 -6.45
N GLU A 104 13.75 -3.32 -7.61
CA GLU A 104 13.33 -3.94 -8.86
C GLU A 104 13.29 -5.46 -8.82
N ASP A 105 14.30 -6.09 -8.28
CA ASP A 105 14.37 -7.54 -8.29
C ASP A 105 13.97 -8.19 -6.98
N ASP A 106 13.35 -7.41 -6.10
CA ASP A 106 12.93 -7.96 -4.81
C ASP A 106 11.76 -8.88 -4.99
N GLY A 107 11.83 -10.04 -4.33
CA GLY A 107 10.66 -10.90 -4.20
C GLY A 107 9.75 -10.37 -3.10
N ILE A 108 8.51 -10.81 -3.14
CA ILE A 108 7.56 -10.49 -2.08
C ILE A 108 7.21 -11.78 -1.36
N ASP A 109 7.42 -11.80 -0.04
CA ASP A 109 6.90 -12.87 0.78
C ASP A 109 5.40 -12.59 0.97
N GLU A 110 4.59 -13.15 0.07
CA GLU A 110 3.19 -12.79 0.00
C GLU A 110 2.42 -13.13 1.27
N GLU A 111 2.69 -14.31 1.84
CA GLU A 111 1.99 -14.69 3.07
C GLU A 111 2.35 -13.76 4.23
N ALA A 112 3.62 -13.43 4.35
CA ALA A 112 4.06 -12.54 5.41
C ALA A 112 3.48 -11.15 5.24
N LEU A 113 3.43 -10.66 4.00
CA LEU A 113 2.87 -9.33 3.74
C LEU A 113 1.38 -9.29 4.04
N MET A 114 0.64 -10.33 3.62
CA MET A 114 -0.79 -10.37 3.93
C MET A 114 -1.03 -10.44 5.43
N ALA A 115 -0.20 -11.20 6.15
CA ALA A 115 -0.32 -11.25 7.61
C ALA A 115 -0.09 -9.89 8.25
N LEU A 116 0.88 -9.13 7.73
CA LEU A 116 1.16 -7.78 8.24
C LEU A 116 -0.01 -6.84 7.95
N ILE A 117 -0.59 -6.94 6.76
CA ILE A 117 -1.76 -6.13 6.41
C ILE A 117 -2.92 -6.44 7.37
N ARG A 118 -3.18 -7.72 7.62
CA ARG A 118 -4.24 -8.12 8.55
C ARG A 118 -3.97 -7.62 9.96
N GLU A 119 -2.71 -7.65 10.38
CA GLU A 119 -2.32 -7.11 11.67
C GLU A 119 -2.62 -5.62 11.75
N ALA A 120 -2.34 -4.88 10.66
CA ALA A 120 -2.61 -3.46 10.61
C ALA A 120 -4.09 -3.15 10.71
N VAL A 121 -4.93 -3.95 10.03
CA VAL A 121 -6.39 -3.80 10.12
C VAL A 121 -6.86 -4.05 11.54
N ALA A 122 -6.36 -5.11 12.15
CA ALA A 122 -6.74 -5.45 13.53
C ALA A 122 -6.33 -4.33 14.50
N ARG A 123 -5.17 -3.74 14.27
CA ARG A 123 -4.69 -2.64 15.11
C ARG A 123 -5.62 -1.44 15.03
N ASN A 124 -6.21 -1.19 13.86
CA ASN A 124 -7.14 -0.06 13.70
C ASN A 124 -8.41 -0.26 14.52
N LEU A 125 -8.73 -1.49 14.87
CA LEU A 125 -9.92 -1.80 15.65
C LEU A 125 -9.70 -1.74 17.17
N SER A 126 -8.44 -1.69 17.61
CA SER A 126 -8.15 -1.75 19.04
C SER A 126 -8.00 -0.36 19.67
#